data_1dabda6182a24b86f3e658dc0d658ab8
#
_entry.id   1dabda6182a24b86f3e658dc0d658ab8
#
_cell.length_a   1.000
_cell.length_b   1.000
_cell.length_c   1.000
_cell.angle_alpha   90.00
_cell.angle_beta   90.00
_cell.angle_gamma   90.00
#
_symmetry.space_group_name_H-M   'P 1'
#
loop_
_entity.id
_entity.type
_entity.pdbx_description
1 polymer ?
#
loop_
_entity_poly.entity_id
_entity_poly.type
_entity_poly.pdbx_seq_one_letter_code
_entity_poly.pdbx_strand_id
1 'polypeptide(L)'
;MSILRTIAMFIYLFGYMILHYGILRRAERAAAAGDTATVEQIVNQHIPRWSRGILKVTGVSLLVDGLENIPKDRPCVFVANHRSYYDIPLLLAGLEKPHGILAKEELEKIPLLNRWMKLLGCVFVQRDDVRASVRALNDATAIVEGGRSFVIFPEGTRYKGEEGGAGEFKAGAFRIAVKTGAPVVPVAVTGARALFETNGNRCRPGGVRIKIMSPIQTAGMSKAEQKQLPDAVRQSILAALK
;
A
#
# COMPACT_ATOMS: atom_id res chain seq x y z
N MET A 1 -5.07 23.93 -15.98
CA MET A 1 -5.29 22.48 -16.22
C MET A 1 -5.05 21.60 -14.99
N SER A 2 -3.98 21.82 -14.17
CA SER A 2 -3.69 21.00 -12.99
C SER A 2 -4.74 21.10 -11.87
N ILE A 3 -5.30 22.29 -11.61
CA ILE A 3 -6.37 22.49 -10.62
C ILE A 3 -7.63 21.70 -11.02
N LEU A 4 -8.06 21.80 -12.28
CA LEU A 4 -9.23 21.07 -12.77
C LEU A 4 -9.07 19.55 -12.63
N ARG A 5 -7.86 19.02 -12.89
CA ARG A 5 -7.56 17.59 -12.65
C ARG A 5 -7.64 17.22 -11.19
N THR A 6 -7.16 18.08 -10.30
CA THR A 6 -7.24 17.86 -8.86
C THR A 6 -8.69 17.81 -8.39
N ILE A 7 -9.52 18.75 -8.86
CA ILE A 7 -10.96 18.76 -8.57
C ILE A 7 -11.62 17.50 -9.11
N ALA A 8 -11.34 17.14 -10.38
CA ALA A 8 -11.88 15.93 -11.01
C ALA A 8 -11.46 14.66 -10.26
N MET A 9 -10.22 14.59 -9.75
CA MET A 9 -9.75 13.49 -8.91
C MET A 9 -10.60 13.36 -7.64
N PHE A 10 -10.84 14.45 -6.91
CA PHE A 10 -11.64 14.38 -5.69
C PHE A 10 -13.12 14.05 -5.97
N ILE A 11 -13.69 14.62 -7.05
CA ILE A 11 -15.04 14.25 -7.50
C ILE A 11 -15.12 12.76 -7.82
N TYR A 12 -14.14 12.22 -8.55
CA TYR A 12 -14.08 10.79 -8.86
C TYR A 12 -13.91 9.95 -7.60
N LEU A 13 -12.96 10.32 -6.72
CA LEU A 13 -12.64 9.59 -5.50
C LEU A 13 -13.89 9.40 -4.62
N PHE A 14 -14.60 10.47 -4.30
CA PHE A 14 -15.79 10.41 -3.45
C PHE A 14 -17.04 9.96 -4.23
N GLY A 15 -17.19 10.38 -5.47
CA GLY A 15 -18.31 9.99 -6.34
C GLY A 15 -18.36 8.48 -6.56
N TYR A 16 -17.21 7.84 -6.79
CA TYR A 16 -17.13 6.38 -6.89
C TYR A 16 -17.63 5.70 -5.61
N MET A 17 -17.20 6.16 -4.44
CA MET A 17 -17.61 5.56 -3.16
C MET A 17 -19.11 5.76 -2.88
N ILE A 18 -19.68 6.91 -3.27
CA ILE A 18 -21.10 7.19 -3.13
C ILE A 18 -21.92 6.29 -4.09
N LEU A 19 -21.53 6.22 -5.36
CA LEU A 19 -22.20 5.39 -6.36
C LEU A 19 -22.16 3.89 -6.02
N HIS A 20 -21.10 3.43 -5.34
CA HIS A 20 -20.93 2.05 -4.93
C HIS A 20 -21.31 1.80 -3.46
N TYR A 21 -22.11 2.71 -2.85
CA TYR A 21 -22.52 2.57 -1.45
C TYR A 21 -23.28 1.27 -1.16
N GLY A 22 -24.16 0.85 -2.08
CA GLY A 22 -24.87 -0.44 -1.95
C GLY A 22 -23.95 -1.65 -1.90
N ILE A 23 -22.85 -1.61 -2.68
CA ILE A 23 -21.82 -2.65 -2.71
C ILE A 23 -21.03 -2.65 -1.40
N LEU A 24 -20.65 -1.46 -0.91
CA LEU A 24 -20.02 -1.32 0.41
C LEU A 24 -20.87 -1.97 1.51
N ARG A 25 -22.19 -1.67 1.54
CA ARG A 25 -23.12 -2.25 2.51
C ARG A 25 -23.23 -3.78 2.38
N ARG A 26 -23.16 -4.31 1.15
CA ARG A 26 -23.14 -5.76 0.92
C ARG A 26 -21.86 -6.38 1.49
N ALA A 27 -20.70 -5.77 1.24
CA ALA A 27 -19.42 -6.24 1.76
C ALA A 27 -19.38 -6.23 3.30
N GLU A 28 -19.92 -5.17 3.94
CA GLU A 28 -20.02 -5.10 5.41
C GLU A 28 -20.93 -6.16 6.00
N ARG A 29 -22.07 -6.44 5.36
CA ARG A 29 -22.96 -7.52 5.80
C ARG A 29 -22.29 -8.89 5.68
N ALA A 30 -21.57 -9.13 4.59
CA ALA A 30 -20.78 -10.34 4.40
C ALA A 30 -19.69 -10.47 5.47
N ALA A 31 -18.97 -9.39 5.78
CA ALA A 31 -17.96 -9.35 6.84
C ALA A 31 -18.57 -9.67 8.22
N ALA A 32 -19.73 -9.08 8.54
CA ALA A 32 -20.45 -9.34 9.79
C ALA A 32 -20.96 -10.79 9.90
N ALA A 33 -21.25 -11.44 8.78
CA ALA A 33 -21.64 -12.84 8.69
C ALA A 33 -20.45 -13.82 8.63
N GLY A 34 -19.20 -13.32 8.64
CA GLY A 34 -18.00 -14.16 8.49
C GLY A 34 -17.76 -14.68 7.06
N ASP A 35 -18.51 -14.20 6.06
CA ASP A 35 -18.33 -14.55 4.64
C ASP A 35 -17.14 -13.79 4.03
N THR A 36 -15.96 -14.30 4.34
CA THR A 36 -14.69 -13.73 3.86
C THR A 36 -14.56 -13.81 2.34
N ALA A 37 -15.11 -14.85 1.71
CA ALA A 37 -15.03 -15.05 0.25
C ALA A 37 -15.76 -13.93 -0.51
N THR A 38 -16.99 -13.58 -0.09
CA THR A 38 -17.74 -12.45 -0.67
C THR A 38 -17.03 -11.12 -0.43
N VAL A 39 -16.46 -10.90 0.76
CA VAL A 39 -15.68 -9.68 1.04
C VAL A 39 -14.48 -9.57 0.09
N GLU A 40 -13.71 -10.64 -0.05
CA GLU A 40 -12.53 -10.66 -0.92
C GLU A 40 -12.90 -10.45 -2.39
N GLN A 41 -13.96 -11.09 -2.87
CA GLN A 41 -14.44 -10.89 -4.23
C GLN A 41 -14.76 -9.40 -4.49
N ILE A 42 -15.51 -8.76 -3.58
CA ILE A 42 -15.89 -7.35 -3.72
C ILE A 42 -14.65 -6.44 -3.66
N VAL A 43 -13.78 -6.63 -2.68
CA VAL A 43 -12.55 -5.83 -2.50
C VAL A 43 -11.65 -5.96 -3.73
N ASN A 44 -11.39 -7.18 -4.21
CA ASN A 44 -10.54 -7.47 -5.35
C ASN A 44 -11.08 -6.88 -6.66
N GLN A 45 -12.39 -6.76 -6.80
CA GLN A 45 -13.02 -6.16 -7.97
C GLN A 45 -13.02 -4.63 -7.91
N HIS A 46 -13.38 -4.07 -6.75
CA HIS A 46 -13.70 -2.63 -6.65
C HIS A 46 -12.49 -1.75 -6.33
N ILE A 47 -11.56 -2.19 -5.48
CA ILE A 47 -10.41 -1.38 -5.07
C ILE A 47 -9.45 -1.12 -6.23
N PRO A 48 -9.00 -2.11 -7.02
CA PRO A 48 -8.15 -1.84 -8.18
C PRO A 48 -8.85 -1.00 -9.26
N ARG A 49 -10.17 -1.20 -9.47
CA ARG A 49 -10.95 -0.39 -10.42
C ARG A 49 -11.02 1.06 -9.99
N TRP A 50 -11.28 1.33 -8.71
CA TRP A 50 -11.27 2.66 -8.13
C TRP A 50 -9.91 3.34 -8.30
N SER A 51 -8.83 2.64 -7.96
CA SER A 51 -7.47 3.15 -8.07
C SER A 51 -7.07 3.45 -9.52
N ARG A 52 -7.33 2.52 -10.46
CA ARG A 52 -7.09 2.76 -11.90
C ARG A 52 -7.89 3.94 -12.42
N GLY A 53 -9.11 4.15 -11.92
CA GLY A 53 -9.92 5.32 -12.27
C GLY A 53 -9.31 6.63 -11.79
N ILE A 54 -8.72 6.68 -10.59
CA ILE A 54 -7.96 7.84 -10.10
C ILE A 54 -6.80 8.14 -11.06
N LEU A 55 -6.00 7.11 -11.43
CA LEU A 55 -4.87 7.27 -12.34
C LEU A 55 -5.34 7.79 -13.72
N LYS A 56 -6.44 7.26 -14.24
CA LYS A 56 -7.02 7.67 -15.52
C LYS A 56 -7.47 9.14 -15.51
N VAL A 57 -8.23 9.55 -14.48
CA VAL A 57 -8.75 10.94 -14.35
C VAL A 57 -7.60 11.94 -14.21
N THR A 58 -6.52 11.55 -13.54
CA THR A 58 -5.35 12.41 -13.35
C THR A 58 -4.33 12.34 -14.50
N GLY A 59 -4.54 11.45 -15.47
CA GLY A 59 -3.66 11.28 -16.63
C GLY A 59 -2.33 10.61 -16.29
N VAL A 60 -2.34 9.70 -15.29
CA VAL A 60 -1.16 8.93 -14.88
C VAL A 60 -1.11 7.63 -15.64
N SER A 61 0.02 7.37 -16.30
CA SER A 61 0.35 6.07 -16.89
C SER A 61 1.21 5.27 -15.90
N LEU A 62 0.80 4.01 -15.66
CA LEU A 62 1.48 3.10 -14.74
C LEU A 62 2.12 1.97 -15.53
N LEU A 63 3.44 1.81 -15.38
CA LEU A 63 4.20 0.66 -15.82
C LEU A 63 4.52 -0.22 -14.60
N VAL A 64 4.27 -1.51 -14.70
CA VAL A 64 4.58 -2.48 -13.64
C VAL A 64 5.46 -3.58 -14.20
N ASP A 65 6.61 -3.78 -13.57
CA ASP A 65 7.56 -4.85 -13.90
C ASP A 65 7.70 -5.80 -12.72
N GLY A 66 7.86 -7.08 -12.99
CA GLY A 66 8.13 -8.10 -11.96
C GLY A 66 6.88 -8.65 -11.28
N LEU A 67 5.71 -8.62 -11.92
CA LEU A 67 4.48 -9.22 -11.37
C LEU A 67 4.64 -10.72 -11.08
N GLU A 68 5.50 -11.40 -11.84
CA GLU A 68 5.86 -12.80 -11.64
C GLU A 68 6.56 -13.08 -10.31
N ASN A 69 7.14 -12.06 -9.67
CA ASN A 69 7.78 -12.15 -8.36
C ASN A 69 6.79 -12.17 -7.20
N ILE A 70 5.51 -11.91 -7.44
CA ILE A 70 4.49 -11.93 -6.38
C ILE A 70 4.11 -13.38 -6.07
N PRO A 71 4.31 -13.88 -4.82
CA PRO A 71 3.87 -15.21 -4.42
C PRO A 71 2.36 -15.36 -4.61
N LYS A 72 1.91 -16.37 -5.35
CA LYS A 72 0.48 -16.60 -5.65
C LYS A 72 -0.21 -17.48 -4.61
N ASP A 73 0.53 -18.39 -4.02
CA ASP A 73 0.10 -19.47 -3.12
C ASP A 73 -0.03 -19.09 -1.65
N ARG A 74 0.57 -17.97 -1.26
CA ARG A 74 0.65 -17.53 0.15
C ARG A 74 0.71 -16.02 0.29
N PRO A 75 0.34 -15.45 1.48
CA PRO A 75 0.48 -14.03 1.74
C PRO A 75 1.95 -13.60 1.70
N CYS A 76 2.19 -12.33 1.42
CA CYS A 76 3.50 -11.71 1.47
C CYS A 76 3.41 -10.30 2.08
N VAL A 77 4.55 -9.78 2.54
CA VAL A 77 4.68 -8.41 3.00
C VAL A 77 5.40 -7.61 1.92
N PHE A 78 4.66 -6.75 1.23
CA PHE A 78 5.24 -5.80 0.31
C PHE A 78 5.90 -4.67 1.09
N VAL A 79 7.16 -4.41 0.80
CA VAL A 79 7.93 -3.31 1.39
C VAL A 79 8.26 -2.32 0.30
N ALA A 80 7.69 -1.12 0.37
CA ALA A 80 7.84 -0.09 -0.65
C ALA A 80 8.47 1.19 -0.11
N ASN A 81 9.21 1.92 -0.95
CA ASN A 81 9.59 3.30 -0.67
C ASN A 81 8.35 4.20 -0.69
N HIS A 82 8.36 5.28 0.11
CA HIS A 82 7.22 6.18 0.24
C HIS A 82 7.60 7.62 -0.08
N ARG A 83 7.07 8.16 -1.16
CA ARG A 83 7.38 9.52 -1.62
C ARG A 83 6.16 10.39 -1.89
N SER A 84 4.99 9.76 -2.11
CA SER A 84 3.80 10.46 -2.59
C SER A 84 2.51 9.91 -1.98
N TYR A 85 1.48 10.73 -1.93
CA TYR A 85 0.11 10.24 -1.74
C TYR A 85 -0.33 9.31 -2.87
N TYR A 86 0.24 9.45 -4.07
CA TYR A 86 -0.04 8.58 -5.21
C TYR A 86 0.50 7.16 -5.04
N ASP A 87 1.44 6.91 -4.13
CA ASP A 87 1.95 5.55 -3.90
C ASP A 87 0.82 4.59 -3.54
N ILE A 88 -0.20 5.06 -2.81
CA ILE A 88 -1.35 4.22 -2.41
C ILE A 88 -2.17 3.75 -3.62
N PRO A 89 -2.78 4.63 -4.43
CA PRO A 89 -3.53 4.18 -5.60
C PRO A 89 -2.66 3.47 -6.65
N LEU A 90 -1.37 3.77 -6.74
CA LEU A 90 -0.45 3.07 -7.62
C LEU A 90 -0.27 1.61 -7.20
N LEU A 91 -0.01 1.34 -5.92
CA LEU A 91 0.15 -0.01 -5.39
C LEU A 91 -1.17 -0.79 -5.45
N LEU A 92 -2.30 -0.15 -5.10
CA LEU A 92 -3.62 -0.77 -5.19
C LEU A 92 -4.04 -1.11 -6.63
N ALA A 93 -3.52 -0.37 -7.62
CA ALA A 93 -3.77 -0.64 -9.03
C ALA A 93 -2.80 -1.66 -9.64
N GLY A 94 -1.56 -1.71 -9.14
CA GLY A 94 -0.43 -2.37 -9.79
C GLY A 94 -0.03 -3.71 -9.19
N LEU A 95 -0.29 -3.99 -7.90
CA LEU A 95 0.20 -5.22 -7.28
C LEU A 95 -0.63 -6.48 -7.57
N GLU A 96 -1.79 -6.38 -8.20
CA GLU A 96 -2.66 -7.50 -8.61
C GLU A 96 -2.92 -8.57 -7.52
N LYS A 97 -2.70 -8.22 -6.25
CA LYS A 97 -2.92 -9.08 -5.09
C LYS A 97 -3.58 -8.27 -3.97
N PRO A 98 -4.64 -8.79 -3.34
CA PRO A 98 -5.28 -8.12 -2.20
C PRO A 98 -4.29 -7.89 -1.08
N HIS A 99 -4.24 -6.68 -0.56
CA HIS A 99 -3.34 -6.33 0.53
C HIS A 99 -3.89 -5.22 1.40
N GLY A 100 -3.69 -5.36 2.72
CA GLY A 100 -3.88 -4.27 3.67
C GLY A 100 -2.73 -3.27 3.61
N ILE A 101 -2.90 -2.13 4.24
CA ILE A 101 -1.88 -1.05 4.28
C ILE A 101 -1.85 -0.46 5.68
N LEU A 102 -0.67 -0.14 6.19
CA LEU A 102 -0.53 0.64 7.41
C LEU A 102 -0.82 2.12 7.11
N ALA A 103 -1.96 2.61 7.55
CA ALA A 103 -2.52 3.92 7.22
C ALA A 103 -2.43 4.90 8.40
N LYS A 104 -2.40 6.20 8.09
CA LYS A 104 -2.44 7.25 9.12
C LYS A 104 -3.82 7.31 9.77
N GLU A 105 -3.90 7.48 11.11
CA GLU A 105 -5.14 7.49 11.89
C GLU A 105 -6.17 8.51 11.38
N GLU A 106 -5.73 9.68 10.89
CA GLU A 106 -6.66 10.71 10.41
C GLU A 106 -7.54 10.25 9.24
N LEU A 107 -7.07 9.25 8.47
CA LEU A 107 -7.87 8.66 7.39
C LEU A 107 -9.08 7.89 7.92
N GLU A 108 -9.04 7.43 9.17
CA GLU A 108 -10.18 6.77 9.81
C GLU A 108 -11.38 7.73 10.01
N LYS A 109 -11.13 9.03 10.05
CA LYS A 109 -12.17 10.06 10.21
C LYS A 109 -12.89 10.40 8.89
N ILE A 110 -12.39 9.93 7.74
CA ILE A 110 -12.99 10.23 6.42
C ILE A 110 -14.12 9.24 6.14
N PRO A 111 -15.38 9.70 6.07
CA PRO A 111 -16.54 8.85 5.80
C PRO A 111 -16.39 8.06 4.49
N LEU A 112 -16.95 6.88 4.43
CA LEU A 112 -16.88 5.92 3.33
C LEU A 112 -15.48 5.38 3.05
N LEU A 113 -14.44 6.24 3.01
CA LEU A 113 -13.07 5.82 2.79
C LEU A 113 -12.61 4.87 3.91
N ASN A 114 -12.83 5.24 5.17
CA ASN A 114 -12.48 4.40 6.33
C ASN A 114 -13.11 3.01 6.26
N ARG A 115 -14.36 2.92 5.80
CA ARG A 115 -15.13 1.67 5.71
C ARG A 115 -14.53 0.74 4.64
N TRP A 116 -14.21 1.28 3.44
CA TRP A 116 -13.50 0.55 2.40
C TRP A 116 -12.10 0.12 2.86
N MET A 117 -11.38 0.99 3.57
CA MET A 117 -10.05 0.68 4.11
C MET A 117 -10.11 -0.46 5.14
N LYS A 118 -11.12 -0.50 6.01
CA LYS A 118 -11.34 -1.61 6.96
C LYS A 118 -11.60 -2.94 6.24
N LEU A 119 -12.44 -2.95 5.21
CA LEU A 119 -12.69 -4.14 4.39
C LEU A 119 -11.44 -4.61 3.63
N LEU A 120 -10.60 -3.67 3.19
CA LEU A 120 -9.32 -3.98 2.56
C LEU A 120 -8.32 -4.61 3.55
N GLY A 121 -8.52 -4.43 4.86
CA GLY A 121 -7.59 -4.87 5.90
C GLY A 121 -6.52 -3.81 6.21
N CYS A 122 -6.83 -2.52 6.04
CA CYS A 122 -5.95 -1.46 6.50
C CYS A 122 -5.95 -1.36 8.02
N VAL A 123 -4.78 -1.08 8.58
CA VAL A 123 -4.59 -0.81 10.00
C VAL A 123 -4.25 0.67 10.17
N PHE A 124 -4.99 1.35 11.05
CA PHE A 124 -4.77 2.76 11.35
C PHE A 124 -3.78 2.93 12.49
N VAL A 125 -2.84 3.86 12.34
CA VAL A 125 -1.78 4.07 13.31
C VAL A 125 -1.56 5.55 13.61
N GLN A 126 -1.45 5.86 14.89
CA GLN A 126 -0.93 7.14 15.39
C GLN A 126 0.59 7.03 15.44
N ARG A 127 1.27 7.67 14.48
CA ARG A 127 2.72 7.46 14.24
C ARG A 127 3.61 8.02 15.35
N ASP A 128 3.11 8.97 16.13
CA ASP A 128 3.85 9.62 17.21
C ASP A 128 3.72 8.87 18.55
N ASP A 129 2.86 7.83 18.62
CA ASP A 129 2.73 6.93 19.76
C ASP A 129 3.39 5.57 19.47
N VAL A 130 4.47 5.29 20.20
CA VAL A 130 5.20 4.02 20.08
C VAL A 130 4.33 2.82 20.45
N ARG A 131 3.46 2.93 21.47
CA ARG A 131 2.58 1.86 21.90
C ARG A 131 1.49 1.60 20.85
N ALA A 132 0.92 2.65 20.26
CA ALA A 132 -0.03 2.55 19.15
C ALA A 132 0.63 1.90 17.94
N SER A 133 1.87 2.27 17.62
CA SER A 133 2.64 1.65 16.54
C SER A 133 2.88 0.16 16.75
N VAL A 134 3.19 -0.28 17.97
CA VAL A 134 3.35 -1.71 18.30
C VAL A 134 2.02 -2.45 18.16
N ARG A 135 0.92 -1.89 18.64
CA ARG A 135 -0.43 -2.49 18.47
C ARG A 135 -0.77 -2.64 16.98
N ALA A 136 -0.60 -1.58 16.18
CA ALA A 136 -0.85 -1.59 14.75
C ALA A 136 -0.03 -2.66 14.00
N LEU A 137 1.23 -2.87 14.39
CA LEU A 137 2.05 -3.95 13.83
C LEU A 137 1.56 -5.35 14.23
N ASN A 138 1.03 -5.52 15.45
CA ASN A 138 0.40 -6.78 15.85
C ASN A 138 -0.89 -7.04 15.08
N ASP A 139 -1.73 -6.03 14.89
CA ASP A 139 -2.97 -6.14 14.08
C ASP A 139 -2.63 -6.49 12.62
N ALA A 140 -1.63 -5.84 12.03
CA ALA A 140 -1.15 -6.16 10.69
C ALA A 140 -0.57 -7.60 10.61
N THR A 141 0.08 -8.07 11.68
CA THR A 141 0.55 -9.46 11.77
C THR A 141 -0.62 -10.43 11.72
N ALA A 142 -1.67 -10.21 12.50
CA ALA A 142 -2.87 -11.05 12.49
C ALA A 142 -3.55 -11.09 11.11
N ILE A 143 -3.54 -9.98 10.36
CA ILE A 143 -4.05 -9.93 8.98
C ILE A 143 -3.24 -10.84 8.05
N VAL A 144 -1.91 -10.84 8.19
CA VAL A 144 -1.03 -11.70 7.37
C VAL A 144 -1.16 -13.16 7.77
N GLU A 145 -1.27 -13.47 9.07
CA GLU A 145 -1.57 -14.82 9.59
C GLU A 145 -2.93 -15.33 9.07
N GLY A 146 -3.90 -14.44 8.89
CA GLY A 146 -5.19 -14.72 8.27
C GLY A 146 -5.18 -14.91 6.75
N GLY A 147 -4.00 -14.92 6.11
CA GLY A 147 -3.83 -15.21 4.69
C GLY A 147 -3.86 -14.01 3.75
N ARG A 148 -3.98 -12.78 4.26
CA ARG A 148 -3.98 -11.55 3.43
C ARG A 148 -2.59 -10.91 3.38
N SER A 149 -2.15 -10.51 2.20
CA SER A 149 -0.89 -9.75 2.05
C SER A 149 -0.99 -8.35 2.66
N PHE A 150 0.15 -7.73 2.94
CA PHE A 150 0.19 -6.42 3.59
C PHE A 150 1.27 -5.54 2.96
N VAL A 151 0.98 -4.25 2.77
CA VAL A 151 1.95 -3.24 2.31
C VAL A 151 2.42 -2.43 3.51
N ILE A 152 3.71 -2.24 3.61
CA ILE A 152 4.33 -1.37 4.60
C ILE A 152 5.35 -0.43 3.96
N PHE A 153 5.35 0.81 4.44
CA PHE A 153 6.37 1.81 4.13
C PHE A 153 7.31 1.92 5.33
N PRO A 154 8.48 1.30 5.30
CA PRO A 154 9.34 1.18 6.48
C PRO A 154 9.96 2.51 6.91
N GLU A 155 9.93 3.52 6.05
CA GLU A 155 10.33 4.89 6.37
C GLU A 155 9.41 5.54 7.43
N GLY A 156 8.17 5.07 7.56
CA GLY A 156 7.15 5.62 8.47
C GLY A 156 6.62 6.99 8.08
N THR A 157 7.22 7.65 7.11
CA THR A 157 6.79 8.95 6.55
C THR A 157 7.21 9.03 5.08
N ARG A 158 6.68 10.00 4.33
CA ARG A 158 7.11 10.23 2.94
C ARG A 158 8.50 10.85 2.90
N TYR A 159 9.42 10.22 2.18
CA TYR A 159 10.77 10.72 1.96
C TYR A 159 10.74 11.96 1.06
N LYS A 160 11.36 13.06 1.53
CA LYS A 160 11.37 14.36 0.84
C LYS A 160 12.72 14.70 0.18
N GLY A 161 13.71 13.83 0.32
CA GLY A 161 15.04 14.01 -0.26
C GLY A 161 15.08 13.87 -1.77
N GLU A 162 16.29 13.69 -2.30
CA GLU A 162 16.57 13.62 -3.74
C GLU A 162 15.78 12.51 -4.45
N GLU A 163 15.51 12.71 -5.75
CA GLU A 163 14.89 11.67 -6.58
C GLU A 163 15.82 10.45 -6.68
N GLY A 164 15.25 9.25 -6.72
CA GLY A 164 16.04 8.02 -6.67
C GLY A 164 16.52 7.62 -5.26
N GLY A 165 16.22 8.44 -4.23
CA GLY A 165 16.54 8.14 -2.84
C GLY A 165 15.36 7.54 -2.06
N ALA A 166 15.68 6.89 -0.93
CA ALA A 166 14.73 6.43 0.08
C ALA A 166 15.28 6.72 1.47
N GLY A 167 14.39 6.97 2.41
CA GLY A 167 14.75 7.20 3.81
C GLY A 167 15.37 5.97 4.49
N GLU A 168 15.60 6.08 5.79
CA GLU A 168 16.01 4.94 6.62
C GLU A 168 14.83 3.97 6.81
N PHE A 169 15.11 2.67 6.73
CA PHE A 169 14.11 1.63 6.93
C PHE A 169 14.11 1.16 8.38
N LYS A 170 13.02 1.42 9.08
CA LYS A 170 12.84 1.05 10.49
C LYS A 170 12.72 -0.47 10.64
N ALA A 171 13.58 -1.08 11.40
CA ALA A 171 13.59 -2.53 11.62
C ALA A 171 12.25 -3.07 12.16
N GLY A 172 11.52 -2.27 12.96
CA GLY A 172 10.20 -2.63 13.48
C GLY A 172 9.18 -2.97 12.41
N ALA A 173 9.28 -2.38 11.22
CA ALA A 173 8.39 -2.62 10.08
C ALA A 173 8.47 -4.08 9.57
N PHE A 174 9.61 -4.72 9.70
CA PHE A 174 9.87 -6.07 9.21
C PHE A 174 9.38 -7.17 10.18
N ARG A 175 8.98 -6.80 11.41
CA ARG A 175 8.46 -7.75 12.41
C ARG A 175 7.25 -8.54 11.92
N ILE A 176 6.40 -7.93 11.07
CA ILE A 176 5.25 -8.60 10.48
C ILE A 176 5.71 -9.83 9.69
N ALA A 177 6.64 -9.64 8.76
CA ALA A 177 7.15 -10.72 7.91
C ALA A 177 7.90 -11.78 8.72
N VAL A 178 8.81 -11.35 9.60
CA VAL A 178 9.61 -12.27 10.43
C VAL A 178 8.73 -13.11 11.35
N LYS A 179 7.70 -12.52 11.99
CA LYS A 179 6.83 -13.23 12.92
C LYS A 179 5.91 -14.24 12.21
N THR A 180 5.44 -13.90 11.02
CA THR A 180 4.54 -14.76 10.23
C THR A 180 5.28 -15.74 9.31
N GLY A 181 6.59 -15.56 9.10
CA GLY A 181 7.34 -16.29 8.07
C GLY A 181 6.95 -15.93 6.64
N ALA A 182 6.13 -14.89 6.44
CA ALA A 182 5.72 -14.45 5.13
C ALA A 182 6.88 -13.79 4.36
N PRO A 183 7.09 -14.10 3.07
CA PRO A 183 8.18 -13.50 2.31
C PRO A 183 8.01 -11.98 2.22
N VAL A 184 9.13 -11.26 2.30
CA VAL A 184 9.21 -9.83 2.00
C VAL A 184 9.38 -9.67 0.49
N VAL A 185 8.49 -8.88 -0.13
CA VAL A 185 8.58 -8.52 -1.56
C VAL A 185 8.95 -7.04 -1.65
N PRO A 186 10.20 -6.70 -2.01
CA PRO A 186 10.61 -5.32 -2.16
C PRO A 186 9.94 -4.70 -3.40
N VAL A 187 9.47 -3.45 -3.27
CA VAL A 187 8.77 -2.73 -4.35
C VAL A 187 9.34 -1.32 -4.47
N ALA A 188 9.85 -0.96 -5.65
CA ALA A 188 10.32 0.38 -5.94
C ALA A 188 9.26 1.15 -6.74
N VAL A 189 8.88 2.34 -6.25
CA VAL A 189 7.96 3.26 -6.91
C VAL A 189 8.74 4.50 -7.35
N THR A 190 8.78 4.77 -8.67
CA THR A 190 9.53 5.89 -9.27
C THR A 190 8.58 6.85 -9.99
N GLY A 191 8.82 8.17 -9.84
CA GLY A 191 8.07 9.22 -10.55
C GLY A 191 6.81 9.72 -9.83
N ALA A 192 6.36 9.06 -8.76
CA ALA A 192 5.09 9.39 -8.10
C ALA A 192 5.06 10.81 -7.51
N ARG A 193 6.16 11.29 -6.91
CA ARG A 193 6.24 12.61 -6.26
C ARG A 193 6.03 13.78 -7.22
N ALA A 194 6.49 13.62 -8.48
CA ALA A 194 6.33 14.64 -9.51
C ALA A 194 4.87 14.85 -9.92
N LEU A 195 4.00 13.90 -9.65
CA LEU A 195 2.59 13.97 -10.02
C LEU A 195 1.77 14.90 -9.12
N PHE A 196 2.23 15.19 -7.90
CA PHE A 196 1.44 15.94 -6.93
C PHE A 196 2.29 16.86 -6.04
N GLU A 197 3.18 16.32 -5.19
CA GLU A 197 3.86 17.08 -4.15
C GLU A 197 4.76 18.18 -4.70
N THR A 198 5.59 17.88 -5.71
CA THR A 198 6.48 18.88 -6.32
C THR A 198 5.75 19.83 -7.28
N ASN A 199 4.48 19.56 -7.57
CA ASN A 199 3.60 20.41 -8.38
C ASN A 199 2.65 21.25 -7.51
N GLY A 200 3.05 21.61 -6.28
CA GLY A 200 2.25 22.42 -5.37
C GLY A 200 0.96 21.73 -4.91
N ASN A 201 0.99 20.42 -4.69
CA ASN A 201 -0.15 19.58 -4.34
C ASN A 201 -1.30 19.65 -5.36
N ARG A 202 -0.95 19.73 -6.65
CA ARG A 202 -1.90 19.71 -7.76
C ARG A 202 -1.58 18.56 -8.70
N CYS A 203 -2.61 17.86 -9.17
CA CYS A 203 -2.44 16.72 -10.06
C CYS A 203 -1.79 17.13 -11.39
N ARG A 204 -0.72 16.42 -11.74
CA ARG A 204 -0.03 16.53 -13.02
C ARG A 204 -0.06 15.16 -13.72
N PRO A 205 -0.31 15.10 -15.03
CA PRO A 205 -0.16 13.86 -15.78
C PRO A 205 1.32 13.46 -15.85
N GLY A 206 1.57 12.16 -15.94
CA GLY A 206 2.94 11.65 -16.07
C GLY A 206 3.02 10.13 -15.96
N GLY A 207 4.22 9.60 -16.20
CA GLY A 207 4.52 8.19 -16.08
C GLY A 207 5.04 7.85 -14.68
N VAL A 208 4.61 6.69 -14.18
CA VAL A 208 5.13 6.08 -12.95
C VAL A 208 5.50 4.64 -13.25
N ARG A 209 6.59 4.20 -12.66
CA ARG A 209 7.02 2.81 -12.72
C ARG A 209 6.98 2.18 -11.34
N ILE A 210 6.40 0.99 -11.27
CA ILE A 210 6.52 0.07 -10.13
C ILE A 210 7.43 -1.07 -10.58
N LYS A 211 8.50 -1.33 -9.83
CA LYS A 211 9.36 -2.50 -10.01
C LYS A 211 9.26 -3.39 -8.80
N ILE A 212 8.81 -4.61 -9.00
CA ILE A 212 8.64 -5.64 -7.98
C ILE A 212 9.85 -6.57 -8.06
N MET A 213 10.63 -6.66 -6.99
CA MET A 213 11.83 -7.48 -6.93
C MET A 213 11.52 -8.87 -6.38
N SER A 214 12.49 -9.77 -6.54
CA SER A 214 12.40 -11.15 -6.05
C SER A 214 12.11 -11.22 -4.55
N PRO A 215 11.23 -12.13 -4.10
CA PRO A 215 10.87 -12.27 -2.70
C PRO A 215 12.06 -12.71 -1.86
N ILE A 216 12.18 -12.14 -0.67
CA ILE A 216 13.15 -12.55 0.35
C ILE A 216 12.40 -13.40 1.38
N GLN A 217 12.81 -14.67 1.55
CA GLN A 217 12.21 -15.58 2.50
C GLN A 217 12.58 -15.17 3.92
N THR A 218 11.60 -15.14 4.84
CA THR A 218 11.83 -14.77 6.24
C THR A 218 11.68 -15.94 7.19
N ALA A 219 11.04 -17.01 6.76
CA ALA A 219 10.90 -18.23 7.55
C ALA A 219 12.28 -18.84 7.83
N GLY A 220 12.57 -19.15 9.10
CA GLY A 220 13.84 -19.75 9.49
C GLY A 220 15.05 -18.80 9.55
N MET A 221 14.88 -17.51 9.31
CA MET A 221 15.95 -16.53 9.43
C MET A 221 16.55 -16.51 10.83
N SER A 222 17.88 -16.58 10.94
CA SER A 222 18.63 -16.32 12.15
C SER A 222 18.46 -14.86 12.63
N LYS A 223 18.75 -14.58 13.89
CA LYS A 223 18.71 -13.19 14.43
C LYS A 223 19.66 -12.25 13.69
N ALA A 224 20.78 -12.74 13.17
CA ALA A 224 21.72 -11.95 12.38
C ALA A 224 21.11 -11.53 11.04
N GLU A 225 20.49 -12.47 10.31
CA GLU A 225 19.81 -12.20 9.05
C GLU A 225 18.63 -11.24 9.24
N GLN A 226 17.82 -11.43 10.30
CA GLN A 226 16.72 -10.51 10.63
C GLN A 226 17.20 -9.08 10.87
N LYS A 227 18.38 -8.91 11.49
CA LYS A 227 18.99 -7.59 11.72
C LYS A 227 19.43 -6.92 10.41
N GLN A 228 19.89 -7.71 9.43
CA GLN A 228 20.37 -7.22 8.14
C GLN A 228 19.23 -7.00 7.11
N LEU A 229 18.07 -7.60 7.33
CA LEU A 229 16.94 -7.57 6.39
C LEU A 229 16.50 -6.15 5.99
N PRO A 230 16.37 -5.16 6.90
CA PRO A 230 15.99 -3.79 6.54
C PRO A 230 16.96 -3.16 5.55
N ASP A 231 18.27 -3.31 5.77
CA ASP A 231 19.30 -2.75 4.90
C ASP A 231 19.34 -3.46 3.55
N ALA A 232 19.22 -4.79 3.53
CA ALA A 232 19.18 -5.58 2.30
C ALA A 232 18.01 -5.17 1.41
N VAL A 233 16.81 -5.03 1.98
CA VAL A 233 15.62 -4.58 1.26
C VAL A 233 15.77 -3.14 0.79
N ARG A 234 16.30 -2.26 1.63
CA ARG A 234 16.55 -0.86 1.25
C ARG A 234 17.53 -0.75 0.08
N GLN A 235 18.64 -1.49 0.10
CA GLN A 235 19.61 -1.51 -1.00
C GLN A 235 18.99 -2.03 -2.30
N SER A 236 18.17 -3.09 -2.23
CA SER A 236 17.44 -3.60 -3.38
C SER A 236 16.53 -2.54 -4.00
N ILE A 237 15.78 -1.80 -3.17
CA ILE A 237 14.91 -0.71 -3.64
C ILE A 237 15.73 0.44 -4.23
N LEU A 238 16.81 0.89 -3.56
CA LEU A 238 17.67 1.96 -4.07
C LEU A 238 18.32 1.61 -5.41
N ALA A 239 18.71 0.36 -5.62
CA ALA A 239 19.23 -0.10 -6.90
C ALA A 239 18.18 -0.07 -8.02
N ALA A 240 16.91 -0.28 -7.67
CA ALA A 240 15.79 -0.27 -8.62
C ALA A 240 15.24 1.15 -8.91
N LEU A 241 15.56 2.14 -8.07
CA LEU A 241 15.17 3.55 -8.24
C LEU A 241 16.12 4.33 -9.18
N LYS A 242 17.30 3.79 -9.49
CA LYS A 242 18.26 4.31 -10.47
C LYS A 242 17.84 3.93 -11.89
#